data_f8fe7da55acc8128ff9660b2d0529b15
#
_entry.id   f8fe7da55acc8128ff9660b2d0529b15
#
_cell.length_a   1.000
_cell.length_b   1.000
_cell.length_c   1.000
_cell.angle_alpha   90.00
_cell.angle_beta   90.00
_cell.angle_gamma   90.00
#
_symmetry.space_group_name_H-M   'P 1'
#
loop_
_entity.id
_entity.type
_entity.pdbx_description
1 polymer ?
#
loop_
_entity_poly.entity_id
_entity_poly.type
_entity_poly.pdbx_seq_one_letter_code
_entity_poly.pdbx_strand_id
1 'polypeptide(L)'
;MYNSRIENLYIQNWPVHCFEIESTEHLTVSGLTLNNSAGDAANSKSDGDPAAHNSDGFDIKESSYFTLENTWVHNQDDCVAVTSGTDIVVDGMYCYGGHGLSIGSIGGKSDNTVNGVTFSNSQVISSQNGCRIKTNSGETGEVYNIRYENITLSDISDYGIDVQQDYLNGGPTGEPTNGVSIANVTFVDVTGTMSDGKDYYILCGDDSCSNFVFDGVDITGGSGDSCNYPSTGCP
;
A
#
# COMPACT_ATOMS: atom_id res chain seq x y z
N MET A 1 -12.73 10.99 -14.69
CA MET A 1 -14.21 10.73 -14.61
C MET A 1 -14.77 11.59 -13.49
N TYR A 2 -16.04 12.06 -13.64
CA TYR A 2 -16.72 12.90 -12.62
C TYR A 2 -18.06 12.29 -12.26
N ASN A 3 -18.40 12.23 -10.95
CA ASN A 3 -19.68 11.72 -10.46
C ASN A 3 -20.07 10.38 -11.11
N SER A 4 -19.16 9.41 -11.10
CA SER A 4 -19.29 8.19 -11.89
C SER A 4 -19.21 6.94 -11.00
N ARG A 5 -19.65 5.80 -11.55
CA ARG A 5 -19.54 4.49 -10.88
C ARG A 5 -19.03 3.42 -11.84
N ILE A 6 -18.22 2.51 -11.32
CA ILE A 6 -17.79 1.27 -11.97
C ILE A 6 -18.13 0.14 -11.01
N GLU A 7 -18.99 -0.80 -11.43
CA GLU A 7 -19.49 -1.79 -10.50
C GLU A 7 -19.55 -3.19 -11.12
N ASN A 8 -19.32 -4.20 -10.26
CA ASN A 8 -19.61 -5.60 -10.56
C ASN A 8 -18.91 -6.15 -11.81
N LEU A 9 -17.64 -5.76 -12.03
CA LEU A 9 -16.83 -6.28 -13.12
C LEU A 9 -16.04 -7.51 -12.66
N TYR A 10 -15.88 -8.46 -13.56
CA TYR A 10 -14.90 -9.54 -13.45
C TYR A 10 -13.82 -9.31 -14.50
N ILE A 11 -12.57 -9.11 -14.05
CA ILE A 11 -11.41 -8.90 -14.92
C ILE A 11 -10.38 -9.98 -14.65
N GLN A 12 -9.79 -10.52 -15.70
CA GLN A 12 -8.89 -11.66 -15.61
C GLN A 12 -7.66 -11.47 -16.49
N ASN A 13 -6.49 -11.85 -15.96
CA ASN A 13 -5.23 -11.98 -16.71
C ASN A 13 -4.77 -10.68 -17.39
N TRP A 14 -4.67 -9.61 -16.63
CA TRP A 14 -4.07 -8.37 -17.13
C TRP A 14 -2.53 -8.43 -17.05
N PRO A 15 -1.82 -7.85 -18.01
CA PRO A 15 -0.37 -8.01 -18.12
C PRO A 15 0.46 -7.01 -17.30
N VAL A 16 -0.10 -5.84 -17.00
CA VAL A 16 0.50 -4.72 -16.24
C VAL A 16 -0.64 -4.09 -15.45
N HIS A 17 -0.57 -2.91 -14.89
CA HIS A 17 -1.61 -2.31 -14.05
C HIS A 17 -3.05 -2.54 -14.56
N CYS A 18 -3.97 -2.98 -13.69
CA CYS A 18 -5.35 -3.26 -14.07
C CYS A 18 -6.17 -1.98 -14.22
N PHE A 19 -6.13 -1.15 -13.20
CA PHE A 19 -6.79 0.16 -13.19
C PHE A 19 -5.79 1.27 -12.91
N GLU A 20 -5.68 2.22 -13.81
CA GLU A 20 -5.04 3.50 -13.58
C GLU A 20 -6.13 4.56 -13.42
N ILE A 21 -6.36 5.00 -12.18
CA ILE A 21 -7.37 5.99 -11.80
C ILE A 21 -6.68 7.34 -11.69
N GLU A 22 -6.81 8.13 -12.73
CA GLU A 22 -6.12 9.43 -12.83
C GLU A 22 -7.10 10.57 -13.03
N SER A 23 -6.91 11.66 -12.29
CA SER A 23 -7.65 12.91 -12.43
C SER A 23 -9.17 12.69 -12.38
N THR A 24 -9.64 11.93 -11.38
CA THR A 24 -11.06 11.67 -11.17
C THR A 24 -11.59 12.43 -9.97
N GLU A 25 -12.89 12.73 -9.98
CA GLU A 25 -13.58 13.37 -8.87
C GLU A 25 -14.95 12.71 -8.65
N HIS A 26 -15.25 12.33 -7.41
CA HIS A 26 -16.47 11.61 -7.04
C HIS A 26 -16.68 10.32 -7.87
N LEU A 27 -15.64 9.50 -7.99
CA LEU A 27 -15.73 8.17 -8.60
C LEU A 27 -15.88 7.11 -7.52
N THR A 28 -16.86 6.24 -7.67
CA THR A 28 -17.00 5.02 -6.86
C THR A 28 -16.72 3.80 -7.73
N VAL A 29 -15.87 2.90 -7.21
CA VAL A 29 -15.58 1.58 -7.80
C VAL A 29 -15.98 0.53 -6.77
N SER A 30 -16.85 -0.43 -7.12
CA SER A 30 -17.38 -1.37 -6.14
C SER A 30 -17.67 -2.76 -6.67
N GLY A 31 -17.49 -3.76 -5.81
CA GLY A 31 -17.92 -5.13 -6.11
C GLY A 31 -17.16 -5.79 -7.26
N LEU A 32 -15.89 -5.45 -7.45
CA LEU A 32 -15.08 -6.03 -8.51
C LEU A 32 -14.43 -7.34 -8.08
N THR A 33 -14.16 -8.19 -9.06
CA THR A 33 -13.30 -9.37 -8.90
C THR A 33 -12.18 -9.28 -9.93
N LEU A 34 -10.96 -9.09 -9.46
CA LEU A 34 -9.76 -9.01 -10.27
C LEU A 34 -8.91 -10.28 -10.05
N ASN A 35 -8.84 -11.15 -11.05
CA ASN A 35 -8.16 -12.43 -10.93
C ASN A 35 -6.99 -12.55 -11.89
N ASN A 36 -5.78 -12.39 -11.38
CA ASN A 36 -4.52 -12.55 -12.11
C ASN A 36 -3.71 -13.78 -11.67
N SER A 37 -4.34 -14.76 -11.03
CA SER A 37 -3.69 -15.97 -10.50
C SER A 37 -2.88 -16.77 -11.54
N ALA A 38 -3.21 -16.63 -12.82
CA ALA A 38 -2.41 -17.24 -13.90
C ALA A 38 -1.00 -16.65 -14.01
N GLY A 39 -0.75 -15.50 -13.40
CA GLY A 39 0.54 -14.83 -13.38
C GLY A 39 1.45 -15.19 -12.20
N ASP A 40 1.00 -16.02 -11.25
CA ASP A 40 1.77 -16.35 -10.04
C ASP A 40 3.05 -17.13 -10.36
N ALA A 41 2.96 -18.07 -11.27
CA ALA A 41 4.11 -18.91 -11.61
C ALA A 41 5.11 -18.17 -12.52
N ALA A 42 6.39 -18.29 -12.19
CA ALA A 42 7.46 -17.81 -13.07
C ALA A 42 7.41 -18.46 -14.46
N ASN A 43 7.83 -17.73 -15.48
CA ASN A 43 8.00 -18.25 -16.82
C ASN A 43 9.43 -18.04 -17.36
N SER A 44 9.69 -18.41 -18.58
CA SER A 44 11.03 -18.31 -19.18
C SER A 44 11.55 -16.88 -19.40
N LYS A 45 10.75 -15.85 -19.11
CA LYS A 45 11.09 -14.44 -19.31
C LYS A 45 11.07 -13.63 -18.00
N SER A 46 10.56 -14.21 -16.93
CA SER A 46 10.39 -13.49 -15.65
C SER A 46 11.56 -13.66 -14.67
N ASP A 47 12.63 -14.33 -15.09
CA ASP A 47 13.89 -14.53 -14.33
C ASP A 47 13.70 -15.08 -12.89
N GLY A 48 12.65 -15.88 -12.70
CA GLY A 48 12.30 -16.47 -11.42
C GLY A 48 11.18 -15.74 -10.68
N ASP A 49 10.87 -14.52 -11.04
CA ASP A 49 9.76 -13.76 -10.49
C ASP A 49 8.40 -14.23 -11.04
N PRO A 50 7.29 -13.89 -10.42
CA PRO A 50 5.96 -14.07 -10.98
C PRO A 50 5.87 -13.54 -12.40
N ALA A 51 5.24 -14.30 -13.30
CA ALA A 51 5.17 -13.93 -14.72
C ALA A 51 4.46 -12.59 -14.97
N ALA A 52 3.57 -12.21 -14.07
CA ALA A 52 2.81 -10.97 -14.12
C ALA A 52 3.22 -9.95 -13.04
N HIS A 53 4.51 -9.83 -12.73
CA HIS A 53 5.01 -8.74 -11.89
C HIS A 53 4.56 -7.37 -12.47
N ASN A 54 4.41 -6.35 -11.63
CA ASN A 54 3.76 -5.05 -11.96
C ASN A 54 2.29 -5.17 -12.38
N SER A 55 1.58 -6.16 -11.90
CA SER A 55 0.14 -6.32 -12.12
C SER A 55 -0.68 -5.67 -11.01
N ASP A 56 -0.40 -4.41 -10.71
CA ASP A 56 -1.13 -3.63 -9.71
C ASP A 56 -2.65 -3.72 -9.95
N GLY A 57 -3.42 -3.82 -8.87
CA GLY A 57 -4.87 -3.82 -8.98
C GLY A 57 -5.41 -2.43 -9.30
N PHE A 58 -5.03 -1.46 -8.49
CA PHE A 58 -5.46 -0.06 -8.62
C PHE A 58 -4.33 0.90 -8.33
N ASP A 59 -3.97 1.71 -9.32
CA ASP A 59 -3.10 2.87 -9.18
C ASP A 59 -3.94 4.15 -9.17
N ILE A 60 -3.90 4.89 -8.06
CA ILE A 60 -4.72 6.09 -7.86
C ILE A 60 -3.81 7.30 -7.78
N LYS A 61 -4.03 8.27 -8.67
CA LYS A 61 -3.27 9.52 -8.72
C LYS A 61 -4.13 10.73 -9.10
N GLU A 62 -3.77 11.89 -8.58
CA GLU A 62 -4.42 13.18 -8.92
C GLU A 62 -5.95 13.13 -8.79
N SER A 63 -6.48 12.31 -7.88
CA SER A 63 -7.91 12.05 -7.74
C SER A 63 -8.44 12.53 -6.40
N SER A 64 -9.74 12.90 -6.36
CA SER A 64 -10.38 13.37 -5.14
C SER A 64 -11.78 12.77 -4.95
N TYR A 65 -12.14 12.60 -3.66
CA TYR A 65 -13.44 11.98 -3.29
C TYR A 65 -13.65 10.65 -3.99
N PHE A 66 -12.59 9.84 -4.01
CA PHE A 66 -12.62 8.51 -4.63
C PHE A 66 -12.97 7.45 -3.60
N THR A 67 -13.83 6.50 -3.97
CA THR A 67 -14.18 5.34 -3.15
C THR A 67 -13.97 4.06 -3.92
N LEU A 68 -13.19 3.15 -3.34
CA LEU A 68 -13.03 1.75 -3.77
C LEU A 68 -13.56 0.85 -2.68
N GLU A 69 -14.51 -0.01 -2.98
CA GLU A 69 -15.14 -0.82 -1.94
C GLU A 69 -15.49 -2.24 -2.37
N ASN A 70 -15.50 -3.18 -1.40
CA ASN A 70 -16.00 -4.54 -1.56
C ASN A 70 -15.40 -5.26 -2.78
N THR A 71 -14.09 -5.22 -2.94
CA THR A 71 -13.40 -5.73 -4.12
C THR A 71 -12.40 -6.83 -3.76
N TRP A 72 -12.42 -7.91 -4.54
CA TRP A 72 -11.48 -9.01 -4.44
C TRP A 72 -10.39 -8.89 -5.51
N VAL A 73 -9.12 -8.99 -5.08
CA VAL A 73 -7.93 -8.85 -5.95
C VAL A 73 -6.97 -9.99 -5.69
N HIS A 74 -6.58 -10.70 -6.72
CA HIS A 74 -5.43 -11.61 -6.73
C HIS A 74 -4.46 -11.12 -7.81
N ASN A 75 -3.31 -10.63 -7.38
CA ASN A 75 -2.32 -10.03 -8.27
C ASN A 75 -0.88 -10.29 -7.77
N GLN A 76 0.13 -9.71 -8.41
CA GLN A 76 1.54 -9.94 -8.14
C GLN A 76 2.31 -8.63 -7.85
N ASP A 77 1.60 -7.51 -7.65
CA ASP A 77 2.15 -6.23 -7.22
C ASP A 77 1.17 -5.52 -6.27
N ASP A 78 1.22 -4.20 -6.11
CA ASP A 78 0.34 -3.50 -5.16
C ASP A 78 -1.15 -3.84 -5.41
N CYS A 79 -1.85 -4.25 -4.35
CA CYS A 79 -3.31 -4.42 -4.44
C CYS A 79 -3.97 -3.06 -4.73
N VAL A 80 -3.54 -2.04 -3.98
CA VAL A 80 -3.90 -0.64 -4.19
C VAL A 80 -2.65 0.20 -3.94
N ALA A 81 -2.34 1.12 -4.85
CA ALA A 81 -1.30 2.13 -4.70
C ALA A 81 -1.87 3.54 -4.88
N VAL A 82 -1.80 4.37 -3.83
CA VAL A 82 -2.19 5.78 -3.90
C VAL A 82 -0.93 6.63 -3.98
N THR A 83 -0.71 7.29 -5.10
CA THR A 83 0.50 8.10 -5.33
C THR A 83 0.27 9.61 -5.24
N SER A 84 -0.95 10.08 -5.40
CA SER A 84 -1.39 11.45 -5.10
C SER A 84 -2.90 11.55 -5.04
N GLY A 85 -3.42 12.57 -4.37
CA GLY A 85 -4.85 12.85 -4.30
C GLY A 85 -5.36 13.12 -2.89
N THR A 86 -6.67 13.37 -2.79
CA THR A 86 -7.32 13.77 -1.53
C THR A 86 -8.64 13.04 -1.30
N ASP A 87 -8.97 12.80 -0.01
CA ASP A 87 -10.26 12.22 0.38
C ASP A 87 -10.57 10.88 -0.34
N ILE A 88 -9.65 9.92 -0.19
CA ILE A 88 -9.72 8.59 -0.80
C ILE A 88 -10.12 7.57 0.25
N VAL A 89 -11.13 6.76 -0.05
CA VAL A 89 -11.60 5.66 0.80
C VAL A 89 -11.43 4.34 0.08
N VAL A 90 -10.75 3.39 0.73
CA VAL A 90 -10.56 2.01 0.28
C VAL A 90 -11.10 1.10 1.37
N ASP A 91 -12.24 0.48 1.14
CA ASP A 91 -12.99 -0.26 2.16
C ASP A 91 -13.35 -1.68 1.70
N GLY A 92 -13.22 -2.65 2.60
CA GLY A 92 -13.69 -4.00 2.34
C GLY A 92 -12.92 -4.73 1.23
N MET A 93 -11.60 -4.51 1.14
CA MET A 93 -10.75 -5.21 0.17
C MET A 93 -10.38 -6.61 0.63
N TYR A 94 -10.28 -7.51 -0.32
CA TYR A 94 -9.63 -8.80 -0.15
C TYR A 94 -8.45 -8.88 -1.12
N CYS A 95 -7.24 -8.67 -0.61
CA CYS A 95 -6.00 -8.64 -1.38
C CYS A 95 -5.22 -9.93 -1.18
N TYR A 96 -4.90 -10.64 -2.25
CA TYR A 96 -4.16 -11.90 -2.21
C TYR A 96 -2.96 -11.89 -3.15
N GLY A 97 -1.78 -12.29 -2.65
CA GLY A 97 -0.58 -12.59 -3.43
C GLY A 97 0.25 -11.40 -3.89
N GLY A 98 -0.19 -10.17 -3.63
CA GLY A 98 0.46 -8.96 -4.13
C GLY A 98 1.42 -8.29 -3.14
N HIS A 99 1.49 -6.94 -3.18
CA HIS A 99 2.39 -6.14 -2.35
C HIS A 99 1.67 -5.29 -1.29
N GLY A 100 0.37 -5.55 -1.04
CA GLY A 100 -0.39 -4.95 0.04
C GLY A 100 -1.16 -3.68 -0.32
N LEU A 101 -1.53 -2.92 0.74
CA LEU A 101 -2.26 -1.66 0.66
C LEU A 101 -1.27 -0.50 0.81
N SER A 102 -0.98 0.19 -0.29
CA SER A 102 0.15 1.10 -0.38
C SER A 102 -0.23 2.57 -0.58
N ILE A 103 0.48 3.44 0.13
CA ILE A 103 0.70 4.84 -0.24
C ILE A 103 2.06 4.91 -0.93
N GLY A 104 2.09 5.39 -2.15
CA GLY A 104 3.36 5.58 -2.85
C GLY A 104 3.63 4.59 -4.00
N SER A 105 4.81 4.71 -4.57
CA SER A 105 5.94 5.53 -4.06
C SER A 105 5.70 7.02 -4.28
N ILE A 106 6.02 7.81 -3.26
CA ILE A 106 5.90 9.27 -3.28
C ILE A 106 7.26 9.89 -3.62
N GLY A 107 7.25 10.90 -4.48
CA GLY A 107 8.44 11.62 -4.94
C GLY A 107 8.78 11.38 -6.40
N GLY A 108 9.29 12.41 -7.08
CA GLY A 108 9.74 12.34 -8.46
C GLY A 108 8.62 12.35 -9.52
N LYS A 109 7.38 12.67 -9.14
CA LYS A 109 6.22 12.77 -10.04
C LYS A 109 5.74 14.22 -10.18
N SER A 110 4.74 14.43 -11.05
CA SER A 110 4.09 15.76 -11.23
C SER A 110 3.36 16.24 -9.97
N ASP A 111 2.70 15.32 -9.27
CA ASP A 111 2.08 15.53 -7.96
C ASP A 111 2.57 14.47 -6.98
N ASN A 112 3.06 14.91 -5.84
CA ASN A 112 3.61 14.08 -4.77
C ASN A 112 2.93 14.38 -3.43
N THR A 113 1.63 14.74 -3.48
CA THR A 113 0.83 15.05 -2.30
C THR A 113 -0.29 14.05 -2.13
N VAL A 114 -0.31 13.37 -1.00
CA VAL A 114 -1.40 12.48 -0.58
C VAL A 114 -1.99 13.00 0.73
N ASN A 115 -3.31 13.26 0.73
CA ASN A 115 -3.99 13.78 1.90
C ASN A 115 -5.35 13.10 2.13
N GLY A 116 -5.55 12.54 3.31
CA GLY A 116 -6.85 11.97 3.66
C GLY A 116 -7.14 10.66 2.93
N VAL A 117 -6.35 9.63 3.21
CA VAL A 117 -6.61 8.27 2.70
C VAL A 117 -6.97 7.36 3.88
N THR A 118 -8.07 6.65 3.72
CA THR A 118 -8.49 5.61 4.67
C THR A 118 -8.54 4.25 3.98
N PHE A 119 -7.78 3.30 4.52
CA PHE A 119 -7.93 1.88 4.23
C PHE A 119 -8.66 1.24 5.41
N SER A 120 -9.78 0.57 5.16
CA SER A 120 -10.61 -0.01 6.23
C SER A 120 -11.18 -1.39 5.90
N ASN A 121 -11.51 -2.15 6.97
CA ASN A 121 -12.27 -3.41 6.88
C ASN A 121 -11.72 -4.41 5.86
N SER A 122 -10.41 -4.53 5.74
CA SER A 122 -9.76 -5.24 4.64
C SER A 122 -8.90 -6.41 5.12
N GLN A 123 -8.67 -7.34 4.20
CA GLN A 123 -7.80 -8.50 4.43
C GLN A 123 -6.67 -8.50 3.41
N VAL A 124 -5.44 -8.71 3.87
CA VAL A 124 -4.25 -8.85 3.03
C VAL A 124 -3.61 -10.20 3.33
N ILE A 125 -3.54 -11.07 2.33
CA ILE A 125 -3.22 -12.49 2.50
C ILE A 125 -2.12 -12.91 1.54
N SER A 126 -1.10 -13.64 2.04
CA SER A 126 0.03 -14.17 1.27
C SER A 126 0.68 -13.09 0.39
N SER A 127 0.80 -11.89 0.94
CA SER A 127 1.33 -10.70 0.28
C SER A 127 2.75 -10.40 0.76
N GLN A 128 3.52 -9.64 -0.02
CA GLN A 128 4.82 -9.18 0.46
C GLN A 128 4.66 -8.21 1.63
N ASN A 129 3.76 -7.23 1.52
CA ASN A 129 3.52 -6.25 2.56
C ASN A 129 2.05 -6.22 2.98
N GLY A 130 1.81 -5.76 4.20
CA GLY A 130 0.48 -5.48 4.70
C GLY A 130 0.04 -4.04 4.44
N CYS A 131 0.31 -3.14 5.41
CA CYS A 131 0.05 -1.70 5.32
C CYS A 131 1.35 -0.97 4.99
N ARG A 132 1.38 -0.24 3.89
CA ARG A 132 2.64 0.30 3.37
C ARG A 132 2.59 1.78 3.03
N ILE A 133 3.61 2.53 3.46
CA ILE A 133 3.91 3.90 3.01
C ILE A 133 5.36 3.93 2.52
N LYS A 134 5.57 4.12 1.22
CA LYS A 134 6.90 4.12 0.61
C LYS A 134 7.18 5.45 -0.09
N THR A 135 8.34 6.07 0.23
CA THR A 135 8.77 7.31 -0.41
C THR A 135 10.14 7.16 -1.06
N ASN A 136 10.29 7.69 -2.26
CA ASN A 136 11.52 7.59 -3.03
C ASN A 136 12.65 8.36 -2.35
N SER A 137 13.78 7.68 -2.14
CA SER A 137 14.96 8.25 -1.51
C SER A 137 15.47 9.49 -2.28
N GLY A 138 15.71 10.58 -1.57
CA GLY A 138 16.20 11.85 -2.13
C GLY A 138 15.13 12.74 -2.78
N GLU A 139 13.89 12.28 -2.88
CA GLU A 139 12.77 13.02 -3.49
C GLU A 139 11.99 13.84 -2.46
N THR A 140 11.05 14.67 -2.94
CA THR A 140 10.22 15.55 -2.11
C THR A 140 8.74 15.27 -2.28
N GLY A 141 7.94 15.55 -1.24
CA GLY A 141 6.49 15.36 -1.27
C GLY A 141 5.85 15.49 0.12
N GLU A 142 4.57 15.20 0.19
CA GLU A 142 3.78 15.28 1.42
C GLU A 142 2.79 14.13 1.52
N VAL A 143 2.76 13.46 2.67
CA VAL A 143 1.82 12.38 3.01
C VAL A 143 1.22 12.71 4.37
N TYR A 144 -0.08 12.93 4.43
CA TYR A 144 -0.72 13.25 5.70
C TYR A 144 -2.18 12.81 5.78
N ASN A 145 -2.64 12.63 7.04
CA ASN A 145 -3.99 12.16 7.34
C ASN A 145 -4.26 10.76 6.74
N ILE A 146 -3.38 9.82 7.01
CA ILE A 146 -3.51 8.42 6.56
C ILE A 146 -4.06 7.56 7.70
N ARG A 147 -5.03 6.73 7.39
CA ARG A 147 -5.64 5.81 8.35
C ARG A 147 -5.73 4.40 7.78
N TYR A 148 -5.21 3.44 8.54
CA TYR A 148 -5.46 2.02 8.37
C TYR A 148 -6.30 1.55 9.57
N GLU A 149 -7.48 0.98 9.32
CA GLU A 149 -8.42 0.60 10.36
C GLU A 149 -9.06 -0.75 10.09
N ASN A 150 -9.06 -1.64 11.09
CA ASN A 150 -9.62 -2.97 10.98
C ASN A 150 -9.05 -3.73 9.77
N ILE A 151 -7.72 -3.88 9.75
CA ILE A 151 -6.99 -4.62 8.71
C ILE A 151 -6.48 -5.94 9.30
N THR A 152 -6.81 -7.03 8.63
CA THR A 152 -6.31 -8.35 9.00
C THR A 152 -5.23 -8.79 8.02
N LEU A 153 -4.05 -9.13 8.54
CA LEU A 153 -2.90 -9.64 7.79
C LEU A 153 -2.76 -11.14 7.99
N SER A 154 -2.44 -11.87 6.93
CA SER A 154 -2.18 -13.31 7.04
C SER A 154 -1.06 -13.71 6.09
N ASP A 155 -0.04 -14.38 6.62
CA ASP A 155 1.04 -14.95 5.80
C ASP A 155 1.79 -13.88 4.98
N ILE A 156 2.18 -12.76 5.63
CA ILE A 156 2.93 -11.66 5.00
C ILE A 156 4.43 -12.01 5.02
N SER A 157 5.13 -11.79 3.90
CA SER A 157 6.50 -12.27 3.75
C SER A 157 7.59 -11.24 4.07
N ASP A 158 7.35 -9.95 3.84
CA ASP A 158 8.37 -8.92 4.00
C ASP A 158 8.09 -7.99 5.18
N TYR A 159 7.00 -7.21 5.14
CA TYR A 159 6.67 -6.24 6.18
C TYR A 159 5.18 -6.21 6.51
N GLY A 160 4.85 -6.35 7.80
CA GLY A 160 3.47 -6.20 8.28
C GLY A 160 2.98 -4.76 8.20
N ILE A 161 3.67 -3.86 8.92
CA ILE A 161 3.56 -2.41 8.73
C ILE A 161 4.89 -1.89 8.21
N ASP A 162 4.86 -1.24 7.06
CA ASP A 162 6.00 -0.65 6.37
C ASP A 162 5.83 0.86 6.19
N VAL A 163 6.69 1.66 6.82
CA VAL A 163 6.83 3.09 6.53
C VAL A 163 8.28 3.35 6.21
N GLN A 164 8.59 3.50 4.94
CA GLN A 164 9.99 3.61 4.51
C GLN A 164 10.24 4.86 3.68
N GLN A 165 11.23 5.65 4.10
CA GLN A 165 11.72 6.83 3.37
C GLN A 165 13.06 6.58 2.67
N ASP A 166 13.39 5.34 2.50
CA ASP A 166 14.61 4.87 1.86
C ASP A 166 14.32 4.00 0.62
N TYR A 167 13.10 4.08 0.08
CA TYR A 167 12.68 3.26 -1.03
C TYR A 167 13.46 3.62 -2.32
N LEU A 168 13.97 2.60 -2.97
CA LEU A 168 14.36 2.63 -4.38
C LEU A 168 13.72 1.42 -5.07
N ASN A 169 13.40 1.57 -6.33
CA ASN A 169 12.79 0.50 -7.11
C ASN A 169 13.76 -0.70 -7.24
N GLY A 170 13.75 -1.59 -6.29
CA GLY A 170 14.69 -2.71 -6.14
C GLY A 170 15.03 -3.01 -4.67
N GLY A 171 14.41 -2.29 -3.74
CA GLY A 171 14.53 -2.52 -2.30
C GLY A 171 14.96 -1.30 -1.50
N PRO A 172 14.94 -1.39 -0.18
CA PRO A 172 15.35 -0.31 0.71
C PRO A 172 16.86 -0.07 0.66
N THR A 173 17.28 1.20 0.82
CA THR A 173 18.71 1.56 0.90
C THR A 173 19.29 1.39 2.30
N GLY A 174 18.46 1.36 3.34
CA GLY A 174 18.84 1.43 4.75
C GLY A 174 19.15 2.87 5.24
N GLU A 175 19.08 3.86 4.34
CA GLU A 175 19.44 5.27 4.63
C GLU A 175 18.23 6.16 4.29
N PRO A 176 17.29 6.36 5.23
CA PRO A 176 16.08 7.13 4.97
C PRO A 176 16.39 8.61 4.72
N THR A 177 15.64 9.23 3.82
CA THR A 177 15.77 10.66 3.49
C THR A 177 14.54 11.44 3.93
N ASN A 178 14.69 12.73 4.20
CA ASN A 178 13.66 13.56 4.83
C ASN A 178 12.95 14.54 3.90
N GLY A 179 13.09 14.36 2.59
CA GLY A 179 12.47 15.26 1.63
C GLY A 179 10.95 15.12 1.51
N VAL A 180 10.37 13.96 1.91
CA VAL A 180 8.93 13.77 2.00
C VAL A 180 8.52 13.88 3.47
N SER A 181 7.57 14.77 3.79
CA SER A 181 6.99 14.81 5.13
C SER A 181 5.84 13.81 5.28
N ILE A 182 5.84 13.04 6.37
CA ILE A 182 4.79 12.07 6.69
C ILE A 182 4.19 12.41 8.05
N ALA A 183 2.90 12.77 8.08
CA ALA A 183 2.26 13.25 9.31
C ALA A 183 0.85 12.74 9.49
N ASN A 184 0.42 12.62 10.77
CA ASN A 184 -0.94 12.19 11.11
C ASN A 184 -1.27 10.83 10.50
N VAL A 185 -0.47 9.82 10.79
CA VAL A 185 -0.71 8.43 10.36
C VAL A 185 -1.27 7.63 11.53
N THR A 186 -2.36 6.93 11.29
CA THR A 186 -3.06 6.17 12.34
C THR A 186 -3.26 4.73 11.90
N PHE A 187 -2.84 3.80 12.74
CA PHE A 187 -3.11 2.38 12.61
C PHE A 187 -4.00 1.96 13.78
N VAL A 188 -5.21 1.45 13.48
CA VAL A 188 -6.19 1.00 14.49
C VAL A 188 -6.66 -0.40 14.15
N ASP A 189 -6.57 -1.31 15.13
CA ASP A 189 -6.97 -2.71 14.94
C ASP A 189 -6.33 -3.34 13.67
N VAL A 190 -5.02 -3.14 13.50
CA VAL A 190 -4.22 -3.81 12.46
C VAL A 190 -3.57 -5.03 13.08
N THR A 191 -4.04 -6.21 12.71
CA THR A 191 -3.62 -7.45 13.38
C THR A 191 -3.30 -8.54 12.39
N GLY A 192 -2.45 -9.49 12.78
CA GLY A 192 -2.23 -10.68 11.96
C GLY A 192 -0.89 -11.36 12.09
N THR A 193 -0.51 -12.06 11.01
CA THR A 193 0.66 -12.93 11.02
C THR A 193 1.58 -12.72 9.83
N MET A 194 2.88 -12.84 10.11
CA MET A 194 3.93 -12.93 9.11
C MET A 194 4.27 -14.39 8.83
N SER A 195 4.71 -14.70 7.62
CA SER A 195 5.39 -15.97 7.28
C SER A 195 6.91 -15.84 7.36
N ASP A 196 7.42 -14.62 7.17
CA ASP A 196 8.84 -14.24 7.25
C ASP A 196 8.93 -12.72 7.45
N GLY A 197 10.14 -12.16 7.34
CA GLY A 197 10.36 -10.70 7.34
C GLY A 197 10.18 -10.06 8.71
N LYS A 198 9.62 -8.86 8.74
CA LYS A 198 9.48 -8.04 9.95
C LYS A 198 8.04 -7.68 10.22
N ASP A 199 7.63 -7.79 11.49
CA ASP A 199 6.31 -7.29 11.90
C ASP A 199 6.20 -5.79 11.63
N TYR A 200 7.30 -5.04 11.89
CA TYR A 200 7.37 -3.59 11.70
C TYR A 200 8.69 -3.16 11.03
N TYR A 201 8.57 -2.33 9.98
CA TYR A 201 9.66 -1.63 9.35
C TYR A 201 9.29 -0.15 9.22
N ILE A 202 9.78 0.70 10.15
CA ILE A 202 9.44 2.13 10.21
C ILE A 202 10.73 2.93 10.22
N LEU A 203 11.15 3.39 9.04
CA LEU A 203 12.36 4.17 8.83
C LEU A 203 12.03 5.54 8.25
N CYS A 204 12.08 6.55 9.13
CA CYS A 204 11.86 7.94 8.81
C CYS A 204 13.19 8.69 8.67
N GLY A 205 13.27 9.61 7.74
CA GLY A 205 14.35 10.60 7.69
C GLY A 205 14.27 11.58 8.86
N ASP A 206 15.33 12.31 9.11
CA ASP A 206 15.42 13.26 10.23
C ASP A 206 14.25 14.26 10.19
N ASP A 207 13.48 14.33 11.29
CA ASP A 207 12.34 15.23 11.50
C ASP A 207 11.21 15.16 10.44
N SER A 208 11.16 14.12 9.63
CA SER A 208 10.19 13.99 8.53
C SER A 208 8.89 13.30 8.91
N CYS A 209 8.87 12.51 9.99
CA CYS A 209 7.67 11.83 10.48
C CYS A 209 7.13 12.49 11.76
N SER A 210 5.80 12.60 11.85
CA SER A 210 5.16 13.16 13.04
C SER A 210 3.74 12.63 13.26
N ASN A 211 3.32 12.57 14.54
CA ASN A 211 1.96 12.22 14.94
C ASN A 211 1.48 10.86 14.41
N PHE A 212 2.26 9.80 14.65
CA PHE A 212 1.80 8.43 14.39
C PHE A 212 1.07 7.89 15.62
N VAL A 213 -0.03 7.20 15.39
CA VAL A 213 -0.85 6.53 16.41
C VAL A 213 -0.96 5.06 16.07
N PHE A 214 -0.71 4.22 17.06
CA PHE A 214 -0.88 2.77 16.99
C PHE A 214 -1.83 2.36 18.13
N ASP A 215 -3.00 1.85 17.77
CA ASP A 215 -4.03 1.42 18.73
C ASP A 215 -4.58 0.05 18.31
N GLY A 216 -4.49 -0.94 19.20
CA GLY A 216 -4.93 -2.30 18.87
C GLY A 216 -4.10 -2.98 17.78
N VAL A 217 -2.83 -2.56 17.60
CA VAL A 217 -1.91 -3.18 16.62
C VAL A 217 -1.26 -4.41 17.23
N ASP A 218 -1.40 -5.56 16.57
CA ASP A 218 -0.83 -6.84 17.03
C ASP A 218 -0.45 -7.71 15.82
N ILE A 219 0.81 -7.64 15.41
CA ILE A 219 1.37 -8.41 14.29
C ILE A 219 2.47 -9.30 14.85
N THR A 220 2.46 -10.57 14.47
CA THR A 220 3.38 -11.58 15.01
C THR A 220 3.90 -12.51 13.94
N GLY A 221 5.09 -13.11 14.21
CA GLY A 221 5.67 -14.14 13.34
C GLY A 221 6.89 -13.67 12.54
N GLY A 222 7.10 -12.37 12.42
CA GLY A 222 8.31 -11.79 11.86
C GLY A 222 9.48 -11.78 12.83
N SER A 223 10.59 -11.25 12.39
CA SER A 223 11.82 -11.17 13.18
C SER A 223 12.65 -9.94 12.81
N GLY A 224 13.30 -9.36 13.82
CA GLY A 224 14.29 -8.30 13.62
C GLY A 224 13.68 -6.97 13.17
N ASP A 225 12.61 -6.53 13.82
CA ASP A 225 11.95 -5.25 13.59
C ASP A 225 12.92 -4.07 13.57
N SER A 226 12.59 -3.08 12.77
CA SER A 226 13.45 -1.92 12.56
C SER A 226 12.61 -0.65 12.56
N CYS A 227 12.64 0.09 13.68
CA CYS A 227 11.91 1.34 13.83
C CYS A 227 12.82 2.42 14.41
N ASN A 228 12.96 3.52 13.69
CA ASN A 228 13.57 4.72 14.23
C ASN A 228 12.52 5.78 14.64
N TYR A 229 11.26 5.52 14.33
CA TYR A 229 10.10 6.32 14.73
C TYR A 229 8.92 5.39 15.09
N PRO A 230 8.13 5.68 16.15
CA PRO A 230 8.40 6.72 17.14
C PRO A 230 9.68 6.47 17.95
N SER A 231 10.17 7.46 18.65
CA SER A 231 11.42 7.35 19.45
C SER A 231 11.32 6.34 20.60
N THR A 232 10.15 5.85 20.91
CA THR A 232 9.89 4.78 21.89
C THR A 232 10.21 3.37 21.35
N GLY A 233 10.44 3.23 20.07
CA GLY A 233 10.65 1.97 19.35
C GLY A 233 9.44 1.52 18.54
N CYS A 234 9.46 0.28 18.04
CA CYS A 234 8.34 -0.30 17.31
C CYS A 234 7.07 -0.42 18.18
N PRO A 235 5.87 -0.41 17.57
CA PRO A 235 4.61 -0.57 18.26
C PRO A 235 4.47 -1.86 19.05
#